data_03497cb3793f9a354bb888f46e51840a
#
_entry.id   03497cb3793f9a354bb888f46e51840a
#
_cell.length_a   1.000
_cell.length_b   1.000
_cell.length_c   1.000
_cell.angle_alpha   90.00
_cell.angle_beta   90.00
_cell.angle_gamma   90.00
#
_symmetry.space_group_name_H-M   'P 1'
#
loop_
_entity.id
_entity.type
_entity.pdbx_description
1 polymer ?
#
loop_
_entity_poly.entity_id
_entity_poly.type
_entity_poly.pdbx_seq_one_letter_code
_entity_poly.pdbx_strand_id
1 'polypeptide(L)'
;MFKRILVAAMLAFIPLNVSSPTEAAVQAEMSVANNQVSVQQSKQLFNDEKNAISMLMPADFLTKGEYTPDNEKIFQVNYSNVQMFIYVTPIDKSGPNSAKFIDEVLAELKKEIATEKDAELIENKIIKLDGRKTLHVVSKINAQPKAPDFIMDNYTLFTPNDMIDFRFNIEADYYEKFKASTMNEMIASIKIGTKWKRFATPDNRYSYELPEDVYNAGAAFDHQMLGSNDDMMTGIMVQKIADNPKYSYYPQSLANLSAAEQADLDKKIIKQLKSEVRTARNIKNEFTVVNNLPCIKSSFDDVTSHSIAYIFIQDGNYISYDYIFNAKLASKLAPVLERSVNSIKF
;
A
#
# COMPACT_ATOMS: atom_id res chain seq x y z
N MET A 1 8.53 -19.57 14.05
CA MET A 1 7.65 -20.49 13.30
C MET A 1 7.14 -19.84 12.02
N PHE A 2 6.65 -18.62 12.07
CA PHE A 2 6.10 -17.86 10.93
C PHE A 2 7.11 -17.63 9.77
N LYS A 3 8.37 -17.27 10.08
CA LYS A 3 9.43 -17.08 9.08
C LYS A 3 9.69 -18.32 8.20
N ARG A 4 9.59 -19.54 8.76
CA ARG A 4 9.79 -20.78 7.99
C ARG A 4 8.62 -21.15 7.08
N ILE A 5 7.39 -20.73 7.42
CA ILE A 5 6.20 -20.95 6.60
C ILE A 5 6.24 -20.05 5.36
N LEU A 6 6.72 -18.80 5.49
CA LEU A 6 6.81 -17.84 4.39
C LEU A 6 7.79 -18.33 3.30
N VAL A 7 8.93 -18.87 3.72
CA VAL A 7 9.94 -19.40 2.79
C VAL A 7 9.49 -20.69 2.12
N ALA A 8 8.84 -21.59 2.88
CA ALA A 8 8.25 -22.80 2.31
C ALA A 8 7.16 -22.47 1.26
N ALA A 9 6.39 -21.40 1.45
CA ALA A 9 5.42 -20.95 0.45
C ALA A 9 6.09 -20.43 -0.83
N MET A 10 7.24 -19.76 -0.75
CA MET A 10 7.98 -19.31 -1.93
C MET A 10 8.60 -20.48 -2.71
N LEU A 11 9.07 -21.50 -2.01
CA LEU A 11 9.74 -22.67 -2.64
C LEU A 11 8.74 -23.74 -3.09
N ALA A 12 7.60 -23.89 -2.41
CA ALA A 12 6.58 -24.91 -2.70
C ALA A 12 5.75 -24.62 -3.97
N PHE A 13 5.81 -23.42 -4.53
CA PHE A 13 5.12 -23.05 -5.78
C PHE A 13 6.00 -23.20 -7.03
N ILE A 14 6.90 -24.18 -7.07
CA ILE A 14 7.43 -24.66 -8.35
C ILE A 14 6.33 -25.56 -8.93
N PRO A 15 5.54 -25.11 -9.91
CA PRO A 15 4.54 -25.98 -10.51
C PRO A 15 5.23 -27.07 -11.30
N LEU A 16 5.31 -28.28 -10.75
CA LEU A 16 5.76 -29.49 -11.47
C LEU A 16 4.82 -29.91 -12.61
N ASN A 17 3.75 -29.14 -12.85
CA ASN A 17 2.81 -29.39 -13.95
C ASN A 17 3.02 -28.40 -15.08
N VAL A 18 4.12 -28.56 -15.84
CA VAL A 18 4.16 -28.09 -17.22
C VAL A 18 3.39 -29.14 -18.04
N SER A 19 2.08 -28.94 -18.21
CA SER A 19 1.36 -29.65 -19.26
C SER A 19 1.93 -29.19 -20.60
N SER A 20 2.72 -30.05 -21.23
CA SER A 20 3.22 -29.83 -22.59
C SER A 20 2.06 -29.51 -23.50
N PRO A 21 2.11 -28.45 -24.32
CA PRO A 21 1.15 -28.27 -25.41
C PRO A 21 1.26 -29.50 -26.32
N THR A 22 0.13 -30.01 -26.75
CA THR A 22 0.09 -31.17 -27.68
C THR A 22 0.83 -30.81 -28.97
N GLU A 23 1.65 -31.73 -29.48
CA GLU A 23 2.50 -31.56 -30.68
C GLU A 23 1.77 -30.99 -31.90
N ALA A 24 0.45 -31.12 -31.98
CA ALA A 24 -0.36 -30.58 -33.09
C ALA A 24 -0.49 -29.05 -33.08
N ALA A 25 -0.40 -28.37 -31.92
CA ALA A 25 -0.48 -26.93 -31.82
C ALA A 25 0.86 -26.25 -32.18
N VAL A 26 1.99 -26.91 -31.90
CA VAL A 26 3.33 -26.39 -32.16
C VAL A 26 3.67 -26.32 -33.64
N GLN A 27 3.20 -27.26 -34.46
CA GLN A 27 3.49 -27.27 -35.92
C GLN A 27 2.70 -26.23 -36.71
N ALA A 28 1.53 -25.81 -36.27
CA ALA A 28 0.74 -24.79 -36.97
C ALA A 28 1.29 -23.37 -36.75
N GLU A 29 1.94 -23.09 -35.64
CA GLU A 29 2.48 -21.75 -35.33
C GLU A 29 3.91 -21.52 -35.86
N MET A 30 4.69 -22.57 -36.08
CA MET A 30 6.06 -22.42 -36.60
C MET A 30 6.13 -21.98 -38.07
N SER A 31 5.05 -22.06 -38.85
CA SER A 31 5.05 -21.65 -40.27
C SER A 31 4.78 -20.14 -40.50
N VAL A 32 4.41 -19.39 -39.47
CA VAL A 32 4.07 -17.95 -39.59
C VAL A 32 5.15 -17.02 -39.02
N ALA A 33 6.17 -17.57 -38.37
CA ALA A 33 7.12 -16.79 -37.57
C ALA A 33 8.31 -16.18 -38.35
N ASN A 34 8.37 -16.24 -39.68
CA ASN A 34 9.51 -15.73 -40.46
C ASN A 34 9.31 -14.35 -41.10
N ASN A 35 8.25 -13.64 -40.79
CA ASN A 35 8.14 -12.21 -41.12
C ASN A 35 8.52 -11.37 -39.88
N GLN A 36 9.78 -10.94 -39.83
CA GLN A 36 10.27 -9.91 -38.91
C GLN A 36 9.58 -8.56 -39.24
N VAL A 37 8.36 -8.41 -38.84
CA VAL A 37 7.80 -7.08 -38.58
C VAL A 37 8.07 -6.82 -37.11
N SER A 38 8.89 -5.83 -36.80
CA SER A 38 9.02 -5.27 -35.47
C SER A 38 7.71 -4.56 -35.15
N VAL A 39 6.68 -5.31 -34.82
CA VAL A 39 5.46 -4.77 -34.26
C VAL A 39 5.85 -4.25 -32.91
N GLN A 40 5.93 -2.95 -32.79
CA GLN A 40 6.03 -2.27 -31.49
C GLN A 40 4.77 -2.71 -30.73
N GLN A 41 4.91 -3.69 -29.84
CA GLN A 41 3.77 -4.24 -29.08
C GLN A 41 3.12 -3.09 -28.35
N SER A 42 1.86 -2.81 -28.67
CA SER A 42 1.09 -1.81 -27.96
C SER A 42 1.07 -2.17 -26.48
N LYS A 43 1.37 -1.20 -25.62
CA LYS A 43 1.39 -1.40 -24.16
C LYS A 43 0.11 -0.87 -23.59
N GLN A 44 -0.40 -1.55 -22.58
CA GLN A 44 -1.57 -1.18 -21.82
C GLN A 44 -1.26 -1.19 -20.32
N LEU A 45 -1.99 -0.39 -19.58
CA LEU A 45 -1.87 -0.33 -18.12
C LEU A 45 -2.67 -1.48 -17.51
N PHE A 46 -1.97 -2.41 -16.86
CA PHE A 46 -2.57 -3.26 -15.83
C PHE A 46 -2.79 -2.42 -14.58
N ASN A 47 -4.00 -2.45 -14.03
CA ASN A 47 -4.34 -1.71 -12.82
C ASN A 47 -5.20 -2.57 -11.90
N ASP A 48 -4.65 -2.97 -10.77
CA ASP A 48 -5.35 -3.66 -9.69
C ASP A 48 -5.59 -2.67 -8.55
N GLU A 49 -6.75 -2.03 -8.55
CA GLU A 49 -7.13 -1.04 -7.53
C GLU A 49 -7.23 -1.67 -6.13
N LYS A 50 -7.67 -2.94 -6.04
CA LYS A 50 -7.81 -3.64 -4.75
C LYS A 50 -6.48 -3.80 -4.05
N ASN A 51 -5.43 -4.19 -4.79
CA ASN A 51 -4.09 -4.39 -4.25
C ASN A 51 -3.19 -3.18 -4.44
N ALA A 52 -3.71 -2.10 -5.03
CA ALA A 52 -2.99 -0.86 -5.32
C ALA A 52 -1.72 -1.10 -6.16
N ILE A 53 -1.80 -1.99 -7.16
CA ILE A 53 -0.70 -2.36 -8.05
C ILE A 53 -1.03 -1.89 -9.46
N SER A 54 -0.07 -1.23 -10.11
CA SER A 54 -0.17 -0.98 -11.54
C SER A 54 1.16 -1.16 -12.25
N MET A 55 1.12 -1.56 -13.53
CA MET A 55 2.29 -1.67 -14.39
C MET A 55 1.90 -1.65 -15.87
N LEU A 56 2.81 -1.24 -16.73
CA LEU A 56 2.63 -1.35 -18.18
C LEU A 56 2.96 -2.77 -18.63
N MET A 57 2.05 -3.39 -19.37
CA MET A 57 2.22 -4.73 -19.95
C MET A 57 2.00 -4.69 -21.45
N PRO A 58 2.55 -5.65 -22.22
CA PRO A 58 2.10 -5.90 -23.58
C PRO A 58 0.58 -6.12 -23.63
N ALA A 59 -0.12 -5.54 -24.59
CA ALA A 59 -1.57 -5.69 -24.74
C ALA A 59 -2.00 -7.15 -24.83
N ASP A 60 -1.19 -7.99 -25.48
CA ASP A 60 -1.42 -9.44 -25.58
C ASP A 60 -1.38 -10.16 -24.22
N PHE A 61 -0.55 -9.67 -23.27
CA PHE A 61 -0.52 -10.22 -21.91
C PHE A 61 -1.86 -9.98 -21.20
N LEU A 62 -2.41 -8.77 -21.32
CA LEU A 62 -3.71 -8.44 -20.72
C LEU A 62 -4.86 -9.19 -21.39
N THR A 63 -4.81 -9.35 -22.74
CA THR A 63 -5.87 -10.03 -23.50
C THR A 63 -5.88 -11.55 -23.25
N LYS A 64 -4.72 -12.16 -23.08
CA LYS A 64 -4.57 -13.63 -22.86
C LYS A 64 -4.43 -13.99 -21.38
N GLY A 65 -4.21 -13.00 -20.51
CA GLY A 65 -4.03 -13.20 -19.08
C GLY A 65 -5.34 -13.40 -18.35
N GLU A 66 -5.25 -14.06 -17.20
CA GLU A 66 -6.33 -14.24 -16.23
C GLU A 66 -6.09 -13.33 -15.04
N TYR A 67 -7.08 -12.47 -14.74
CA TYR A 67 -7.05 -11.57 -13.59
C TYR A 67 -8.08 -12.01 -12.54
N THR A 68 -7.60 -12.32 -11.33
CA THR A 68 -8.39 -12.85 -10.21
C THR A 68 -8.05 -12.11 -8.91
N PRO A 69 -8.53 -10.88 -8.72
CA PRO A 69 -8.08 -10.00 -7.63
C PRO A 69 -8.37 -10.50 -6.21
N ASP A 70 -9.23 -11.51 -6.08
CA ASP A 70 -9.63 -12.11 -4.78
C ASP A 70 -8.76 -13.31 -4.38
N ASN A 71 -7.85 -13.75 -5.24
CA ASN A 71 -6.91 -14.82 -4.98
C ASN A 71 -5.53 -14.28 -4.60
N GLU A 72 -4.70 -15.09 -3.95
CA GLU A 72 -3.30 -14.73 -3.74
C GLU A 72 -2.55 -14.54 -5.06
N LYS A 73 -2.81 -15.40 -6.05
CA LYS A 73 -2.34 -15.23 -7.43
C LYS A 73 -3.32 -14.32 -8.17
N ILE A 74 -3.07 -13.02 -8.16
CA ILE A 74 -3.98 -12.02 -8.73
C ILE A 74 -3.94 -11.93 -10.26
N PHE A 75 -2.84 -12.34 -10.88
CA PHE A 75 -2.69 -12.34 -12.33
C PHE A 75 -1.80 -13.49 -12.79
N GLN A 76 -2.17 -14.09 -13.92
CA GLN A 76 -1.32 -15.03 -14.63
C GLN A 76 -1.51 -14.91 -16.14
N VAL A 77 -0.44 -15.11 -16.87
CA VAL A 77 -0.47 -15.26 -18.33
C VAL A 77 0.54 -16.30 -18.79
N ASN A 78 0.12 -17.14 -19.74
CA ASN A 78 0.99 -18.04 -20.48
C ASN A 78 1.03 -17.53 -21.93
N TYR A 79 2.15 -16.97 -22.34
CA TYR A 79 2.29 -16.34 -23.64
C TYR A 79 3.57 -16.82 -24.33
N SER A 80 3.41 -17.69 -25.35
CA SER A 80 4.56 -18.25 -26.06
C SER A 80 5.60 -18.83 -25.08
N ASN A 81 6.80 -18.27 -25.05
CA ASN A 81 7.93 -18.74 -24.26
C ASN A 81 8.03 -18.05 -22.88
N VAL A 82 6.97 -17.36 -22.45
CA VAL A 82 6.92 -16.58 -21.20
C VAL A 82 5.68 -16.94 -20.41
N GLN A 83 5.87 -17.24 -19.15
CA GLN A 83 4.81 -17.25 -18.16
C GLN A 83 5.06 -16.11 -17.18
N MET A 84 4.03 -15.36 -16.86
CA MET A 84 4.12 -14.31 -15.85
C MET A 84 3.03 -14.50 -14.80
N PHE A 85 3.40 -14.25 -13.55
CA PHE A 85 2.48 -14.30 -12.40
C PHE A 85 2.69 -13.07 -11.52
N ILE A 86 1.60 -12.61 -10.92
CA ILE A 86 1.64 -11.63 -9.83
C ILE A 86 0.93 -12.25 -8.63
N TYR A 87 1.63 -12.36 -7.52
CA TYR A 87 1.09 -12.83 -6.25
C TYR A 87 1.02 -11.70 -5.25
N VAL A 88 -0.04 -11.69 -4.45
CA VAL A 88 -0.21 -10.81 -3.30
C VAL A 88 -0.61 -11.67 -2.11
N THR A 89 0.32 -11.92 -1.22
CA THR A 89 0.11 -12.75 -0.04
C THR A 89 0.00 -11.86 1.19
N PRO A 90 -1.16 -11.83 1.88
CA PRO A 90 -1.31 -11.06 3.11
C PRO A 90 -0.29 -11.50 4.17
N ILE A 91 0.30 -10.52 4.85
CA ILE A 91 1.20 -10.78 5.97
C ILE A 91 0.38 -10.75 7.25
N ASP A 92 0.43 -11.84 8.04
CA ASP A 92 -0.25 -11.89 9.32
C ASP A 92 0.35 -10.85 10.30
N LYS A 93 -0.53 -10.00 10.83
CA LYS A 93 -0.17 -8.83 11.65
C LYS A 93 -0.35 -9.13 13.14
N SER A 94 0.42 -10.03 13.67
CA SER A 94 0.52 -10.17 15.14
C SER A 94 1.42 -9.09 15.79
N GLY A 95 1.89 -8.10 15.03
CA GLY A 95 2.75 -7.01 15.51
C GLY A 95 3.00 -5.92 14.48
N PRO A 96 3.60 -4.79 14.85
CA PRO A 96 3.96 -3.73 13.91
C PRO A 96 4.95 -4.26 12.87
N ASN A 97 4.59 -4.20 11.59
CA ASN A 97 5.50 -4.48 10.48
C ASN A 97 6.44 -3.28 10.30
N SER A 98 7.43 -3.18 11.16
CA SER A 98 8.43 -2.12 11.06
C SER A 98 9.31 -2.31 9.83
N ALA A 99 9.87 -1.22 9.30
CA ALA A 99 10.86 -1.28 8.22
C ALA A 99 12.04 -2.23 8.58
N LYS A 100 12.39 -2.33 9.85
CA LYS A 100 13.40 -3.25 10.37
C LYS A 100 12.99 -4.72 10.20
N PHE A 101 11.71 -5.07 10.46
CA PHE A 101 11.20 -6.42 10.24
C PHE A 101 11.29 -6.83 8.77
N ILE A 102 10.91 -5.93 7.85
CA ILE A 102 11.03 -6.17 6.41
C ILE A 102 12.49 -6.41 6.00
N ASP A 103 13.42 -5.62 6.53
CA ASP A 103 14.86 -5.79 6.25
C ASP A 103 15.38 -7.15 6.74
N GLU A 104 14.99 -7.56 7.94
CA GLU A 104 15.35 -8.87 8.51
C GLU A 104 14.80 -10.02 7.66
N VAL A 105 13.53 -9.94 7.25
CA VAL A 105 12.89 -10.96 6.40
C VAL A 105 13.56 -11.05 5.04
N LEU A 106 13.81 -9.93 4.37
CA LEU A 106 14.50 -9.92 3.07
C LEU A 106 15.93 -10.49 3.16
N ALA A 107 16.66 -10.19 4.24
CA ALA A 107 18.01 -10.73 4.46
C ALA A 107 17.98 -12.25 4.69
N GLU A 108 16.98 -12.74 5.43
CA GLU A 108 16.82 -14.17 5.71
C GLU A 108 16.43 -14.94 4.43
N LEU A 109 15.45 -14.43 3.66
CA LEU A 109 15.07 -15.00 2.36
C LEU A 109 16.25 -15.07 1.39
N LYS A 110 17.02 -13.99 1.29
CA LYS A 110 18.23 -13.97 0.46
C LYS A 110 19.21 -15.08 0.84
N LYS A 111 19.40 -15.32 2.15
CA LYS A 111 20.29 -16.36 2.65
C LYS A 111 19.76 -17.76 2.35
N GLU A 112 18.46 -18.00 2.54
CA GLU A 112 17.87 -19.32 2.30
C GLU A 112 17.86 -19.69 0.83
N ILE A 113 17.50 -18.76 -0.07
CA ILE A 113 17.53 -18.97 -1.52
C ILE A 113 18.96 -19.30 -1.99
N ALA A 114 19.98 -18.70 -1.39
CA ALA A 114 21.38 -19.00 -1.73
C ALA A 114 21.82 -20.44 -1.36
N THR A 115 21.04 -21.16 -0.55
CA THR A 115 21.30 -22.55 -0.15
C THR A 115 20.45 -23.56 -0.93
N GLU A 116 19.57 -23.10 -1.83
CA GLU A 116 18.73 -23.97 -2.65
C GLU A 116 19.55 -24.80 -3.63
N LYS A 117 19.26 -26.10 -3.70
CA LYS A 117 20.07 -27.05 -4.49
C LYS A 117 19.42 -27.45 -5.82
N ASP A 118 18.11 -27.21 -5.97
CA ASP A 118 17.35 -27.69 -7.12
C ASP A 118 17.34 -26.70 -8.29
N ALA A 119 17.98 -25.54 -8.12
CA ALA A 119 18.10 -24.51 -9.14
C ALA A 119 19.52 -23.94 -9.18
N GLU A 120 20.02 -23.63 -10.36
CA GLU A 120 21.25 -22.87 -10.54
C GLU A 120 20.99 -21.39 -10.29
N LEU A 121 21.48 -20.86 -9.18
CA LEU A 121 21.31 -19.46 -8.82
C LEU A 121 22.23 -18.57 -9.70
N ILE A 122 21.62 -17.70 -10.51
CA ILE A 122 22.33 -16.75 -11.39
C ILE A 122 22.50 -15.41 -10.66
N GLU A 123 21.44 -14.90 -10.02
CA GLU A 123 21.46 -13.62 -9.33
C GLU A 123 20.62 -13.66 -8.05
N ASN A 124 21.11 -12.99 -6.99
CA ASN A 124 20.39 -12.85 -5.72
C ASN A 124 20.82 -11.55 -5.04
N LYS A 125 20.05 -10.49 -5.23
CA LYS A 125 20.39 -9.15 -4.74
C LYS A 125 19.18 -8.38 -4.24
N ILE A 126 19.43 -7.37 -3.38
CA ILE A 126 18.42 -6.37 -3.00
C ILE A 126 18.55 -5.18 -3.95
N ILE A 127 17.45 -4.83 -4.59
CA ILE A 127 17.31 -3.66 -5.47
C ILE A 127 16.26 -2.71 -4.92
N LYS A 128 15.97 -1.62 -5.64
CA LYS A 128 14.82 -0.76 -5.39
C LYS A 128 13.83 -0.85 -6.54
N LEU A 129 12.57 -1.14 -6.23
CA LEU A 129 11.46 -1.12 -7.15
C LEU A 129 10.40 -0.18 -6.60
N ASP A 130 10.02 0.86 -7.36
CA ASP A 130 9.14 1.94 -6.90
C ASP A 130 9.53 2.51 -5.52
N GLY A 131 10.86 2.70 -5.32
CA GLY A 131 11.44 3.19 -4.06
C GLY A 131 11.52 2.17 -2.92
N ARG A 132 10.92 0.99 -3.04
CA ARG A 132 10.86 -0.08 -2.03
C ARG A 132 12.01 -1.06 -2.18
N LYS A 133 12.54 -1.55 -1.05
CA LYS A 133 13.51 -2.65 -1.06
C LYS A 133 12.85 -3.90 -1.63
N THR A 134 13.46 -4.49 -2.63
CA THR A 134 12.96 -5.63 -3.39
C THR A 134 14.04 -6.68 -3.51
N LEU A 135 13.73 -7.91 -3.13
CA LEU A 135 14.59 -9.05 -3.40
C LEU A 135 14.43 -9.45 -4.87
N HIS A 136 15.50 -9.38 -5.62
CA HIS A 136 15.57 -9.83 -7.00
C HIS A 136 16.38 -11.14 -7.07
N VAL A 137 15.75 -12.18 -7.58
CA VAL A 137 16.34 -13.52 -7.71
C VAL A 137 16.18 -14.00 -9.12
N VAL A 138 17.28 -14.39 -9.73
CA VAL A 138 17.30 -15.06 -11.04
C VAL A 138 17.90 -16.45 -10.85
N SER A 139 17.17 -17.47 -11.27
CA SER A 139 17.64 -18.84 -11.22
C SER A 139 17.33 -19.59 -12.51
N LYS A 140 18.19 -20.52 -12.87
CA LYS A 140 17.96 -21.45 -13.97
C LYS A 140 17.39 -22.75 -13.42
N ILE A 141 16.28 -23.17 -13.97
CA ILE A 141 15.63 -24.45 -13.66
C ILE A 141 15.92 -25.37 -14.85
N ASN A 142 16.65 -26.43 -14.59
CA ASN A 142 16.91 -27.44 -15.61
C ASN A 142 15.66 -28.31 -15.77
N ALA A 143 15.10 -28.30 -16.95
CA ALA A 143 13.92 -29.09 -17.24
C ALA A 143 14.27 -30.61 -17.34
N GLN A 144 13.23 -31.44 -17.25
CA GLN A 144 13.35 -32.88 -17.51
C GLN A 144 13.80 -33.14 -18.96
N PRO A 145 14.38 -34.30 -19.27
CA PRO A 145 14.84 -34.63 -20.62
C PRO A 145 13.74 -34.39 -21.66
N LYS A 146 13.97 -33.50 -22.63
CA LYS A 146 13.11 -33.06 -23.75
C LYS A 146 12.26 -31.80 -23.51
N ALA A 147 12.33 -31.15 -22.36
CA ALA A 147 11.69 -29.83 -22.17
C ALA A 147 12.77 -28.72 -22.20
N PRO A 148 12.48 -27.51 -22.64
CA PRO A 148 13.44 -26.40 -22.61
C PRO A 148 13.77 -26.02 -21.15
N ASP A 149 15.01 -25.62 -20.91
CA ASP A 149 15.40 -25.01 -19.66
C ASP A 149 14.67 -23.66 -19.50
N PHE A 150 14.34 -23.29 -18.26
CA PHE A 150 13.68 -22.03 -17.93
C PHE A 150 14.56 -21.17 -17.04
N ILE A 151 14.49 -19.87 -17.26
CA ILE A 151 14.96 -18.86 -16.30
C ILE A 151 13.76 -18.37 -15.52
N MET A 152 13.83 -18.49 -14.20
CA MET A 152 12.89 -17.88 -13.27
C MET A 152 13.49 -16.56 -12.79
N ASP A 153 12.81 -15.46 -13.07
CA ASP A 153 13.22 -14.10 -12.70
C ASP A 153 12.13 -13.47 -11.79
N ASN A 154 12.46 -13.34 -10.50
CA ASN A 154 11.50 -12.97 -9.45
C ASN A 154 11.88 -11.67 -8.79
N TYR A 155 10.84 -10.85 -8.51
CA TYR A 155 10.93 -9.59 -7.78
C TYR A 155 9.97 -9.65 -6.59
N THR A 156 10.50 -9.87 -5.39
CA THR A 156 9.71 -9.96 -4.16
C THR A 156 9.90 -8.70 -3.32
N LEU A 157 8.81 -8.03 -3.01
CA LEU A 157 8.79 -6.84 -2.16
C LEU A 157 7.72 -6.94 -1.08
N PHE A 158 7.86 -6.09 -0.08
CA PHE A 158 6.92 -6.02 1.04
C PHE A 158 6.27 -4.64 1.11
N THR A 159 4.96 -4.64 1.28
CA THR A 159 4.20 -3.51 1.83
C THR A 159 3.99 -3.75 3.33
N PRO A 160 3.44 -2.78 4.09
CA PRO A 160 3.08 -3.04 5.49
C PRO A 160 2.13 -4.21 5.70
N ASN A 161 1.36 -4.60 4.68
CA ASN A 161 0.28 -5.58 4.79
C ASN A 161 0.48 -6.84 3.96
N ASP A 162 1.30 -6.76 2.91
CA ASP A 162 1.41 -7.83 1.93
C ASP A 162 2.85 -8.06 1.50
N MET A 163 3.10 -9.28 1.12
CA MET A 163 4.21 -9.67 0.26
C MET A 163 3.68 -9.67 -1.18
N ILE A 164 4.37 -8.97 -2.07
CA ILE A 164 4.06 -8.92 -3.50
C ILE A 164 5.20 -9.56 -4.26
N ASP A 165 4.86 -10.51 -5.13
CA ASP A 165 5.84 -11.26 -5.93
C ASP A 165 5.48 -11.17 -7.42
N PHE A 166 6.38 -10.59 -8.21
CA PHE A 166 6.30 -10.58 -9.66
C PHE A 166 7.24 -11.66 -10.18
N ARG A 167 6.68 -12.70 -10.79
CA ARG A 167 7.41 -13.87 -11.23
C ARG A 167 7.32 -14.04 -12.74
N PHE A 168 8.46 -14.24 -13.36
CA PHE A 168 8.58 -14.56 -14.78
C PHE A 168 9.29 -15.90 -14.93
N ASN A 169 8.67 -16.84 -15.64
CA ASN A 169 9.29 -18.06 -16.09
C ASN A 169 9.45 -17.94 -17.60
N ILE A 170 10.69 -17.94 -18.08
CA ILE A 170 11.03 -17.64 -19.47
C ILE A 170 11.92 -18.74 -20.01
N GLU A 171 11.63 -19.26 -21.21
CA GLU A 171 12.56 -20.20 -21.86
C GLU A 171 13.96 -19.60 -21.94
N ALA A 172 14.98 -20.39 -21.58
CA ALA A 172 16.34 -19.90 -21.41
C ALA A 172 16.90 -19.21 -22.66
N ASP A 173 16.63 -19.77 -23.83
CA ASP A 173 17.10 -19.23 -25.12
C ASP A 173 16.40 -17.92 -25.51
N TYR A 174 15.24 -17.62 -24.90
CA TYR A 174 14.45 -16.40 -25.15
C TYR A 174 14.66 -15.31 -24.10
N TYR A 175 15.26 -15.66 -22.95
CA TYR A 175 15.34 -14.80 -21.76
C TYR A 175 15.98 -13.44 -22.04
N GLU A 176 17.19 -13.40 -22.58
CA GLU A 176 17.91 -12.13 -22.80
C GLU A 176 17.17 -11.21 -23.77
N LYS A 177 16.57 -11.78 -24.80
CA LYS A 177 15.77 -11.01 -25.78
C LYS A 177 14.52 -10.42 -25.11
N PHE A 178 13.78 -11.21 -24.36
CA PHE A 178 12.55 -10.75 -23.66
C PHE A 178 12.88 -9.73 -22.58
N LYS A 179 13.92 -9.99 -21.79
CA LYS A 179 14.39 -9.08 -20.74
C LYS A 179 14.72 -7.71 -21.31
N ALA A 180 15.51 -7.63 -22.37
CA ALA A 180 15.92 -6.36 -22.99
C ALA A 180 14.78 -5.62 -23.69
N SER A 181 13.88 -6.32 -24.39
CA SER A 181 12.84 -5.71 -25.21
C SER A 181 11.55 -5.38 -24.44
N THR A 182 11.26 -6.07 -23.35
CA THR A 182 9.93 -6.04 -22.72
C THR A 182 9.99 -6.00 -21.19
N MET A 183 10.64 -6.98 -20.56
CA MET A 183 10.55 -7.16 -19.11
C MET A 183 11.13 -5.98 -18.32
N ASN A 184 12.30 -5.44 -18.74
CA ASN A 184 12.92 -4.31 -18.05
C ASN A 184 11.97 -3.09 -17.98
N GLU A 185 11.22 -2.83 -19.04
CA GLU A 185 10.28 -1.71 -19.07
C GLU A 185 9.02 -2.01 -18.24
N MET A 186 8.52 -3.25 -18.27
CA MET A 186 7.43 -3.67 -17.40
C MET A 186 7.82 -3.44 -15.93
N ILE A 187 8.97 -3.95 -15.51
CA ILE A 187 9.47 -3.81 -14.13
C ILE A 187 9.69 -2.34 -13.75
N ALA A 188 10.28 -1.54 -14.63
CA ALA A 188 10.49 -0.11 -14.38
C ALA A 188 9.19 0.68 -14.24
N SER A 189 8.09 0.20 -14.84
CA SER A 189 6.78 0.84 -14.79
C SER A 189 5.94 0.46 -13.56
N ILE A 190 6.36 -0.51 -12.76
CA ILE A 190 5.62 -0.95 -11.56
C ILE A 190 5.43 0.21 -10.60
N LYS A 191 4.18 0.36 -10.16
CA LYS A 191 3.77 1.27 -9.08
C LYS A 191 3.01 0.50 -8.02
N ILE A 192 3.41 0.69 -6.78
CA ILE A 192 2.77 0.10 -5.61
C ILE A 192 2.20 1.23 -4.77
N GLY A 193 0.91 1.39 -4.84
CA GLY A 193 0.17 2.40 -4.09
C GLY A 193 -0.03 2.03 -2.61
N THR A 194 -0.81 2.85 -1.94
CA THR A 194 -1.26 2.60 -0.57
C THR A 194 -2.67 2.01 -0.62
N LYS A 195 -2.89 0.86 0.00
CA LYS A 195 -4.23 0.34 0.27
C LYS A 195 -4.91 1.17 1.35
N TRP A 196 -6.21 1.39 1.21
CA TRP A 196 -7.01 2.21 2.12
C TRP A 196 -8.14 1.39 2.74
N LYS A 197 -8.42 1.65 3.99
CA LYS A 197 -9.57 1.07 4.69
C LYS A 197 -10.37 2.14 5.42
N ARG A 198 -11.66 1.87 5.60
CA ARG A 198 -12.55 2.73 6.37
C ARG A 198 -12.32 2.51 7.86
N PHE A 199 -12.07 3.59 8.56
CA PHE A 199 -12.09 3.70 10.01
C PHE A 199 -13.40 4.36 10.45
N ALA A 200 -14.11 3.76 11.40
CA ALA A 200 -15.40 4.26 11.82
C ALA A 200 -15.58 4.09 13.34
N THR A 201 -16.35 4.99 13.94
CA THR A 201 -16.83 4.82 15.32
C THR A 201 -17.63 3.52 15.45
N PRO A 202 -17.78 2.95 16.67
CA PRO A 202 -18.48 1.68 16.88
C PRO A 202 -19.94 1.69 16.36
N ASP A 203 -20.60 2.86 16.38
CA ASP A 203 -21.94 3.06 15.84
C ASP A 203 -21.98 3.37 14.32
N ASN A 204 -20.82 3.38 13.65
CA ASN A 204 -20.64 3.73 12.25
C ASN A 204 -21.14 5.13 11.83
N ARG A 205 -21.42 6.03 12.75
CA ARG A 205 -21.88 7.39 12.44
C ARG A 205 -20.78 8.25 11.84
N TYR A 206 -19.59 8.15 12.38
CA TYR A 206 -18.43 8.96 11.97
C TYR A 206 -17.34 8.07 11.42
N SER A 207 -16.79 8.45 10.28
CA SER A 207 -15.74 7.64 9.65
C SER A 207 -14.86 8.44 8.71
N TYR A 208 -13.71 7.88 8.39
CA TYR A 208 -12.76 8.38 7.38
C TYR A 208 -11.93 7.22 6.84
N GLU A 209 -11.22 7.43 5.74
CA GLU A 209 -10.32 6.44 5.18
C GLU A 209 -8.90 6.66 5.70
N LEU A 210 -8.23 5.58 6.03
CA LEU A 210 -6.82 5.56 6.44
C LEU A 210 -6.05 4.49 5.65
N PRO A 211 -4.72 4.64 5.54
CA PRO A 211 -3.89 3.56 5.06
C PRO A 211 -4.19 2.26 5.81
N GLU A 212 -4.18 1.14 5.11
CA GLU A 212 -4.56 -0.15 5.68
C GLU A 212 -3.60 -0.62 6.79
N ASP A 213 -2.36 -0.14 6.81
CA ASP A 213 -1.36 -0.40 7.85
C ASP A 213 -1.63 0.30 9.20
N VAL A 214 -2.54 1.29 9.22
CA VAL A 214 -3.01 1.88 10.49
C VAL A 214 -3.87 0.85 11.21
N TYR A 215 -3.39 0.27 12.31
CA TYR A 215 -4.18 -0.67 13.10
C TYR A 215 -5.16 0.05 14.02
N ASN A 216 -6.29 -0.60 14.33
CA ASN A 216 -7.26 -0.08 15.27
C ASN A 216 -6.80 -0.38 16.70
N ALA A 217 -6.51 0.67 17.47
CA ALA A 217 -6.09 0.57 18.86
C ALA A 217 -7.28 0.59 19.86
N GLY A 218 -8.51 0.65 19.35
CA GLY A 218 -9.73 0.72 20.18
C GLY A 218 -10.04 2.13 20.68
N ALA A 219 -10.88 2.22 21.72
CA ALA A 219 -11.26 3.50 22.34
C ALA A 219 -10.32 3.82 23.51
N ALA A 220 -9.75 5.02 23.54
CA ALA A 220 -8.91 5.50 24.65
C ALA A 220 -8.79 7.03 24.60
N PHE A 221 -8.45 7.67 25.74
CA PHE A 221 -8.16 9.11 25.85
C PHE A 221 -9.27 10.02 25.27
N ASP A 222 -10.51 9.78 25.64
CA ASP A 222 -11.70 10.49 25.13
C ASP A 222 -12.03 10.25 23.64
N HIS A 223 -11.23 9.49 22.92
CA HIS A 223 -11.51 9.06 21.55
C HIS A 223 -12.40 7.83 21.54
N GLN A 224 -13.43 7.84 20.71
CA GLN A 224 -14.26 6.66 20.45
C GLN A 224 -13.51 5.64 19.59
N MET A 225 -12.50 6.10 18.88
CA MET A 225 -11.64 5.27 18.05
C MET A 225 -10.25 5.87 17.94
N LEU A 226 -9.24 5.05 18.13
CA LEU A 226 -7.83 5.37 17.87
C LEU A 226 -7.24 4.42 16.84
N GLY A 227 -6.41 4.96 15.98
CA GLY A 227 -5.60 4.21 15.03
C GLY A 227 -4.14 4.61 15.15
N SER A 228 -3.24 3.70 14.86
CA SER A 228 -1.79 3.98 14.86
C SER A 228 -1.04 3.12 13.86
N ASN A 229 0.06 3.66 13.35
CA ASN A 229 1.12 2.94 12.68
C ASN A 229 2.48 3.56 13.07
N ASP A 230 3.58 3.17 12.39
CA ASP A 230 4.93 3.68 12.71
C ASP A 230 5.08 5.18 12.44
N ASP A 231 4.27 5.76 11.55
CA ASP A 231 4.40 7.15 11.09
C ASP A 231 3.44 8.12 11.79
N MET A 232 2.26 7.66 12.21
CA MET A 232 1.23 8.52 12.79
C MET A 232 0.29 7.80 13.77
N MET A 233 -0.29 8.59 14.67
CA MET A 233 -1.46 8.24 15.46
C MET A 233 -2.63 9.11 15.01
N THR A 234 -3.83 8.56 15.01
CA THR A 234 -5.05 9.27 14.58
C THR A 234 -6.25 8.79 15.37
N GLY A 235 -7.32 9.58 15.42
CA GLY A 235 -8.51 9.19 16.15
C GLY A 235 -9.73 10.00 15.82
N ILE A 236 -10.89 9.49 16.24
CA ILE A 236 -12.18 10.19 16.22
C ILE A 236 -12.63 10.40 17.65
N MET A 237 -12.82 11.66 18.03
CA MET A 237 -13.41 12.05 19.30
C MET A 237 -14.82 12.59 19.06
N VAL A 238 -15.77 12.14 19.86
CA VAL A 238 -17.16 12.67 19.84
C VAL A 238 -17.59 12.93 21.26
N GLN A 239 -17.89 14.19 21.56
CA GLN A 239 -18.29 14.63 22.90
C GLN A 239 -19.55 15.51 22.82
N LYS A 240 -20.56 15.24 23.63
CA LYS A 240 -21.68 16.16 23.78
C LYS A 240 -21.20 17.43 24.48
N ILE A 241 -21.43 18.58 23.86
CA ILE A 241 -21.01 19.88 24.41
C ILE A 241 -21.66 20.14 25.74
N ALA A 242 -22.97 19.79 25.89
CA ALA A 242 -23.72 20.01 27.12
C ALA A 242 -23.18 19.18 28.30
N ASP A 243 -22.61 18.02 28.04
CA ASP A 243 -22.16 17.08 29.07
C ASP A 243 -20.70 17.32 29.49
N ASN A 244 -19.97 18.18 28.77
CA ASN A 244 -18.54 18.40 29.02
C ASN A 244 -18.24 19.92 29.09
N PRO A 245 -18.02 20.49 30.29
CA PRO A 245 -17.71 21.91 30.48
C PRO A 245 -16.49 22.38 29.66
N LYS A 246 -15.58 21.48 29.34
CA LYS A 246 -14.39 21.74 28.52
C LYS A 246 -14.74 22.29 27.15
N TYR A 247 -15.89 21.88 26.59
CA TYR A 247 -16.34 22.27 25.25
C TYR A 247 -17.50 23.30 25.28
N SER A 248 -17.92 23.76 26.45
CA SER A 248 -19.05 24.64 26.60
C SER A 248 -18.93 26.02 25.91
N TYR A 249 -17.74 26.42 25.53
CA TYR A 249 -17.48 27.65 24.81
C TYR A 249 -17.65 27.54 23.29
N TYR A 250 -17.80 26.32 22.74
CA TYR A 250 -18.09 26.13 21.33
C TYR A 250 -19.53 26.56 21.02
N PRO A 251 -19.74 27.22 19.86
CA PRO A 251 -21.10 27.59 19.43
C PRO A 251 -21.92 26.36 19.05
N GLN A 252 -23.19 26.51 18.85
CA GLN A 252 -24.11 25.46 18.39
C GLN A 252 -23.81 25.03 16.92
N SER A 253 -23.17 25.92 16.17
CA SER A 253 -22.77 25.68 14.77
C SER A 253 -21.57 26.56 14.44
N LEU A 254 -20.70 26.07 13.57
CA LEU A 254 -19.58 26.83 12.99
C LEU A 254 -20.01 27.60 11.72
N ALA A 255 -21.22 27.36 11.22
CA ALA A 255 -21.71 28.06 10.04
C ALA A 255 -22.01 29.56 10.39
N ASN A 256 -21.65 30.41 9.45
CA ASN A 256 -22.01 31.85 9.52
C ASN A 256 -21.43 32.64 10.72
N LEU A 257 -20.38 32.17 11.35
CA LEU A 257 -19.65 32.92 12.37
C LEU A 257 -19.07 34.22 11.77
N SER A 258 -19.36 35.36 12.39
CA SER A 258 -18.70 36.61 12.06
C SER A 258 -17.20 36.55 12.34
N ALA A 259 -16.42 37.42 11.73
CA ALA A 259 -14.97 37.51 11.99
C ALA A 259 -14.66 37.76 13.50
N ALA A 260 -15.50 38.49 14.20
CA ALA A 260 -15.34 38.74 15.63
C ALA A 260 -15.58 37.44 16.46
N GLU A 261 -16.60 36.65 16.12
CA GLU A 261 -16.90 35.37 16.79
C GLU A 261 -15.80 34.34 16.50
N GLN A 262 -15.31 34.29 15.27
CA GLN A 262 -14.16 33.42 14.91
C GLN A 262 -12.91 33.80 15.73
N ALA A 263 -12.61 35.10 15.85
CA ALA A 263 -11.45 35.57 16.62
C ALA A 263 -11.58 35.31 18.14
N ASP A 264 -12.81 35.40 18.69
CA ASP A 264 -13.06 35.08 20.11
C ASP A 264 -12.93 33.55 20.34
N LEU A 265 -13.49 32.74 19.46
CA LEU A 265 -13.39 31.28 19.52
C LEU A 265 -11.93 30.82 19.37
N ASP A 266 -11.17 31.40 18.45
CA ASP A 266 -9.75 31.13 18.28
C ASP A 266 -8.96 31.37 19.58
N LYS A 267 -9.15 32.49 20.24
CA LYS A 267 -8.50 32.79 21.53
C LYS A 267 -8.86 31.76 22.62
N LYS A 268 -10.09 31.30 22.67
CA LYS A 268 -10.55 30.30 23.63
C LYS A 268 -9.90 28.95 23.36
N ILE A 269 -9.84 28.51 22.10
CA ILE A 269 -9.16 27.27 21.67
C ILE A 269 -7.67 27.34 22.04
N ILE A 270 -6.96 28.42 21.69
CA ILE A 270 -5.56 28.61 22.02
C ILE A 270 -5.32 28.54 23.53
N LYS A 271 -6.15 29.23 24.32
CA LYS A 271 -6.05 29.25 25.79
C LYS A 271 -6.20 27.84 26.36
N GLN A 272 -7.22 27.12 25.90
CA GLN A 272 -7.45 25.75 26.35
C GLN A 272 -6.30 24.82 25.95
N LEU A 273 -5.87 24.84 24.69
CA LEU A 273 -4.79 23.99 24.20
C LEU A 273 -3.49 24.21 25.00
N LYS A 274 -3.14 25.47 25.29
CA LYS A 274 -1.98 25.80 26.14
C LYS A 274 -2.12 25.31 27.58
N SER A 275 -3.33 25.18 28.10
CA SER A 275 -3.54 24.62 29.44
C SER A 275 -3.38 23.11 29.49
N GLU A 276 -3.67 22.42 28.39
CA GLU A 276 -3.59 20.96 28.25
C GLU A 276 -2.18 20.50 27.80
N VAL A 277 -1.63 21.19 26.81
CA VAL A 277 -0.31 20.89 26.25
C VAL A 277 0.61 22.09 26.47
N ARG A 278 1.30 22.10 27.62
CA ARG A 278 2.16 23.24 28.03
C ARG A 278 3.29 23.54 27.05
N THR A 279 3.72 22.56 26.28
CA THR A 279 4.77 22.64 25.27
C THR A 279 4.26 23.01 23.88
N ALA A 280 2.92 23.22 23.73
CA ALA A 280 2.33 23.58 22.44
C ALA A 280 2.84 24.94 21.94
N ARG A 281 3.28 24.96 20.71
CA ARG A 281 3.80 26.14 19.99
C ARG A 281 3.28 26.13 18.56
N ASN A 282 3.44 27.26 17.86
CA ASN A 282 2.99 27.41 16.47
C ASN A 282 1.51 27.08 16.27
N ILE A 283 0.69 27.38 17.30
CA ILE A 283 -0.76 27.08 17.28
C ILE A 283 -1.42 27.92 16.19
N LYS A 284 -2.16 27.25 15.30
CA LYS A 284 -2.96 27.89 14.24
C LYS A 284 -4.33 27.26 14.20
N ASN A 285 -5.35 28.11 14.11
CA ASN A 285 -6.73 27.69 13.86
C ASN A 285 -7.20 28.35 12.57
N GLU A 286 -7.69 27.56 11.64
CA GLU A 286 -8.20 27.99 10.34
C GLU A 286 -9.66 27.58 10.24
N PHE A 287 -10.55 28.54 10.05
CA PHE A 287 -11.96 28.27 9.78
C PHE A 287 -12.10 27.93 8.29
N THR A 288 -12.52 26.73 7.99
CA THR A 288 -12.55 26.16 6.65
C THR A 288 -13.77 25.28 6.43
N VAL A 289 -13.85 24.62 5.30
CA VAL A 289 -14.93 23.72 4.92
C VAL A 289 -14.35 22.39 4.46
N VAL A 290 -14.87 21.30 4.99
CA VAL A 290 -14.55 19.93 4.54
C VAL A 290 -15.87 19.23 4.22
N ASN A 291 -15.99 18.67 3.02
CA ASN A 291 -17.19 17.98 2.54
C ASN A 291 -18.49 18.81 2.72
N ASN A 292 -18.41 20.11 2.39
CA ASN A 292 -19.48 21.11 2.55
C ASN A 292 -19.89 21.42 4.00
N LEU A 293 -19.13 20.94 4.98
CA LEU A 293 -19.38 21.25 6.39
C LEU A 293 -18.34 22.22 6.93
N PRO A 294 -18.77 23.30 7.61
CA PRO A 294 -17.86 24.21 8.29
C PRO A 294 -17.08 23.49 9.38
N CYS A 295 -15.79 23.71 9.44
CA CYS A 295 -14.93 23.12 10.47
C CYS A 295 -13.80 24.09 10.85
N ILE A 296 -13.15 23.78 11.96
CA ILE A 296 -11.90 24.41 12.38
C ILE A 296 -10.78 23.42 12.16
N LYS A 297 -9.81 23.76 11.31
CA LYS A 297 -8.52 23.05 11.24
C LYS A 297 -7.62 23.66 12.29
N SER A 298 -7.39 22.95 13.39
CA SER A 298 -6.47 23.33 14.46
C SER A 298 -5.17 22.58 14.31
N SER A 299 -4.04 23.26 14.39
CA SER A 299 -2.73 22.62 14.35
C SER A 299 -1.76 23.23 15.33
N PHE A 300 -0.84 22.43 15.84
CA PHE A 300 0.22 22.88 16.73
C PHE A 300 1.42 21.92 16.69
N ASP A 301 2.58 22.44 17.10
CA ASP A 301 3.77 21.63 17.33
C ASP A 301 3.93 21.37 18.83
N ASP A 302 4.29 20.16 19.18
CA ASP A 302 4.84 19.78 20.46
C ASP A 302 6.35 19.49 20.31
N VAL A 303 7.02 18.96 21.33
CA VAL A 303 8.49 18.80 21.35
C VAL A 303 9.02 18.09 20.09
N THR A 304 8.41 16.98 19.69
CA THR A 304 8.81 16.17 18.53
C THR A 304 7.69 15.88 17.56
N SER A 305 6.46 16.23 17.91
CA SER A 305 5.26 15.91 17.12
C SER A 305 4.62 17.16 16.54
N HIS A 306 3.91 16.95 15.44
CA HIS A 306 2.95 17.88 14.86
C HIS A 306 1.57 17.28 14.99
N SER A 307 0.62 18.07 15.46
CA SER A 307 -0.78 17.67 15.65
C SER A 307 -1.68 18.49 14.74
N ILE A 308 -2.65 17.83 14.10
CA ILE A 308 -3.70 18.46 13.31
C ILE A 308 -5.04 17.88 13.75
N ALA A 309 -6.02 18.73 14.03
CA ALA A 309 -7.38 18.34 14.34
C ALA A 309 -8.35 19.03 13.38
N TYR A 310 -9.30 18.30 12.83
CA TYR A 310 -10.44 18.85 12.09
C TYR A 310 -11.67 18.76 13.00
N ILE A 311 -12.12 19.91 13.48
CA ILE A 311 -13.17 20.05 14.50
C ILE A 311 -14.47 20.47 13.83
N PHE A 312 -15.52 19.71 14.05
CA PHE A 312 -16.89 20.00 13.59
C PHE A 312 -17.81 20.14 14.79
N ILE A 313 -18.80 20.99 14.66
CA ILE A 313 -19.89 21.13 15.64
C ILE A 313 -21.18 20.76 14.94
N GLN A 314 -21.76 19.63 15.34
CA GLN A 314 -22.96 19.11 14.71
C GLN A 314 -23.88 18.44 15.74
N ASP A 315 -25.16 18.74 15.69
CA ASP A 315 -26.20 18.20 16.58
C ASP A 315 -25.82 18.27 18.07
N GLY A 316 -25.20 19.38 18.50
CA GLY A 316 -24.77 19.60 19.89
C GLY A 316 -23.54 18.76 20.29
N ASN A 317 -22.87 18.13 19.34
CA ASN A 317 -21.65 17.39 19.57
C ASN A 317 -20.43 18.17 19.05
N TYR A 318 -19.34 18.09 19.81
CA TYR A 318 -17.99 18.36 19.37
C TYR A 318 -17.44 17.08 18.75
N ILE A 319 -17.01 17.15 17.49
CA ILE A 319 -16.48 16.02 16.75
C ILE A 319 -15.11 16.42 16.23
N SER A 320 -14.10 15.64 16.54
CA SER A 320 -12.73 15.92 16.10
C SER A 320 -12.13 14.68 15.43
N TYR A 321 -11.48 14.93 14.31
CA TYR A 321 -10.61 13.96 13.60
C TYR A 321 -9.17 14.40 13.80
N ASP A 322 -8.44 13.63 14.60
CA ASP A 322 -7.12 14.01 15.10
C ASP A 322 -6.02 13.22 14.40
N TYR A 323 -4.91 13.89 14.07
CA TYR A 323 -3.71 13.32 13.47
C TYR A 323 -2.49 13.83 14.22
N ILE A 324 -1.65 12.91 14.70
CA ILE A 324 -0.42 13.20 15.43
C ILE A 324 0.72 12.43 14.78
N PHE A 325 1.78 13.11 14.39
CA PHE A 325 2.93 12.50 13.72
C PHE A 325 4.21 13.28 13.97
N ASN A 326 5.36 12.66 13.69
CA ASN A 326 6.63 13.38 13.79
C ASN A 326 6.67 14.51 12.75
N ALA A 327 6.99 15.73 13.18
CA ALA A 327 7.02 16.93 12.31
C ALA A 327 7.90 16.74 11.04
N LYS A 328 8.95 15.91 11.12
CA LYS A 328 9.81 15.60 9.97
C LYS A 328 9.11 14.80 8.87
N LEU A 329 7.98 14.17 9.18
CA LEU A 329 7.19 13.37 8.24
C LEU A 329 6.09 14.16 7.54
N ALA A 330 5.92 15.46 7.85
CA ALA A 330 4.81 16.28 7.36
C ALA A 330 4.65 16.24 5.82
N SER A 331 5.75 16.39 5.08
CA SER A 331 5.71 16.33 3.60
C SER A 331 5.39 14.93 3.07
N LYS A 332 5.85 13.88 3.74
CA LYS A 332 5.55 12.47 3.39
C LYS A 332 4.06 12.16 3.61
N LEU A 333 3.49 12.66 4.71
CA LEU A 333 2.12 12.37 5.13
C LEU A 333 1.08 13.30 4.50
N ALA A 334 1.47 14.44 3.90
CA ALA A 334 0.53 15.38 3.32
C ALA A 334 -0.50 14.75 2.37
N PRO A 335 -0.14 13.89 1.40
CA PRO A 335 -1.12 13.24 0.52
C PRO A 335 -2.04 12.27 1.28
N VAL A 336 -1.51 11.61 2.33
CA VAL A 336 -2.30 10.70 3.19
C VAL A 336 -3.34 11.48 3.96
N LEU A 337 -2.96 12.60 4.58
CA LEU A 337 -3.85 13.46 5.33
C LEU A 337 -4.93 14.08 4.43
N GLU A 338 -4.55 14.55 3.25
CA GLU A 338 -5.48 15.13 2.28
C GLU A 338 -6.57 14.12 1.88
N ARG A 339 -6.20 12.90 1.50
CA ARG A 339 -7.18 11.87 1.16
C ARG A 339 -8.04 11.49 2.37
N SER A 340 -7.42 11.30 3.53
CA SER A 340 -8.14 10.96 4.76
C SER A 340 -9.20 12.01 5.11
N VAL A 341 -8.83 13.29 5.09
CA VAL A 341 -9.74 14.40 5.38
C VAL A 341 -10.88 14.49 4.36
N ASN A 342 -10.58 14.33 3.07
CA ASN A 342 -11.59 14.35 2.01
C ASN A 342 -12.56 13.16 2.07
N SER A 343 -12.21 12.10 2.80
CA SER A 343 -13.04 10.91 2.99
C SER A 343 -13.92 10.95 4.24
N ILE A 344 -13.84 12.00 5.08
CA ILE A 344 -14.62 12.16 6.31
C ILE A 344 -16.12 12.07 6.00
N LYS A 345 -16.84 11.26 6.78
CA LYS A 345 -18.30 11.07 6.71
C LYS A 345 -18.92 11.18 8.10
N PHE A 346 -20.18 11.68 8.10
CA PHE A 346 -21.02 11.91 9.24
C PHE A 346 -22.29 11.07 9.15
#